data_0e2a493eb139a4b1fac5359664042a1e
#
_entry.id   0e2a493eb139a4b1fac5359664042a1e
#
_cell.length_a   1.000
_cell.length_b   1.000
_cell.length_c   1.000
_cell.angle_alpha   90.00
_cell.angle_beta   90.00
_cell.angle_gamma   90.00
#
_symmetry.space_group_name_H-M   'P 1'
#
loop_
_entity.id
_entity.type
_entity.pdbx_description
1 polymer ?
#
loop_
_entity_poly.entity_id
_entity_poly.type
_entity_poly.pdbx_seq_one_letter_code
_entity_poly.pdbx_strand_id
1 'polypeptide(L)'
;MTALMRSRPTDTIVFNSHELLWTAIGEAFAMHATGYRPALKPLGFPVAGRTGVATIKAQLANMRDGGFISAHDFHIASLIADVVCGGEVDAGSLVTEEYLMALERRHFCSLLDHPKSQERIMGMLQTGKPVRN
;
A
#
# COMPACT_ATOMS: atom_id res chain seq x y z
N MET A 1 -7.30 -20.06 -0.05
CA MET A 1 -7.27 -19.71 1.39
C MET A 1 -8.06 -18.42 1.54
N THR A 2 -9.33 -18.53 1.94
CA THR A 2 -10.28 -17.41 2.01
C THR A 2 -9.92 -16.58 3.24
N ALA A 3 -9.50 -15.33 3.03
CA ALA A 3 -9.31 -14.39 4.12
C ALA A 3 -10.66 -14.22 4.83
N LEU A 4 -10.76 -14.66 6.07
CA LEU A 4 -11.86 -14.33 6.95
C LEU A 4 -11.82 -12.82 7.19
N MET A 5 -12.62 -12.07 6.44
CA MET A 5 -12.89 -10.67 6.76
C MET A 5 -13.54 -10.65 8.14
N ARG A 6 -12.81 -10.17 9.14
CA ARG A 6 -13.37 -9.90 10.45
C ARG A 6 -14.32 -8.71 10.33
N SER A 7 -15.62 -8.98 10.25
CA SER A 7 -16.62 -7.92 10.41
C SER A 7 -16.59 -7.39 11.84
N ARG A 8 -16.73 -6.09 12.00
CA ARG A 8 -16.93 -5.46 13.30
C ARG A 8 -18.42 -5.53 13.67
N PRO A 9 -18.78 -5.49 14.96
CA PRO A 9 -20.18 -5.47 15.37
C PRO A 9 -20.99 -4.30 14.78
N THR A 10 -20.30 -3.25 14.34
CA THR A 10 -20.86 -2.05 13.72
C THR A 10 -20.96 -2.12 12.20
N ASP A 11 -20.46 -3.19 11.58
CA ASP A 11 -20.51 -3.33 10.13
C ASP A 11 -21.89 -3.79 9.67
N THR A 12 -22.46 -3.11 8.67
CA THR A 12 -23.70 -3.50 8.03
C THR A 12 -23.42 -4.53 6.95
N ILE A 13 -24.00 -5.72 7.08
CA ILE A 13 -23.83 -6.80 6.10
C ILE A 13 -24.98 -6.75 5.11
N VAL A 14 -24.68 -6.55 3.83
CA VAL A 14 -25.64 -6.52 2.73
C VAL A 14 -25.48 -7.80 1.91
N PHE A 15 -26.53 -8.64 1.87
CA PHE A 15 -26.51 -9.92 1.15
C PHE A 15 -26.69 -9.77 -0.36
N ASN A 16 -27.35 -8.69 -0.81
CA ASN A 16 -27.58 -8.40 -2.21
C ASN A 16 -26.67 -7.25 -2.67
N SER A 17 -25.74 -7.55 -3.58
CA SER A 17 -24.80 -6.56 -4.11
C SER A 17 -25.48 -5.36 -4.79
N HIS A 18 -26.70 -5.54 -5.35
CA HIS A 18 -27.45 -4.46 -5.96
C HIS A 18 -28.01 -3.45 -4.95
N GLU A 19 -28.14 -3.84 -3.70
CA GLU A 19 -28.61 -2.97 -2.60
C GLU A 19 -27.46 -2.26 -1.87
N LEU A 20 -26.21 -2.63 -2.17
CA LEU A 20 -25.05 -2.11 -1.46
C LEU A 20 -24.97 -0.58 -1.52
N LEU A 21 -25.13 0.01 -2.71
CA LEU A 21 -25.07 1.46 -2.89
C LEU A 21 -26.22 2.17 -2.15
N TRP A 22 -27.43 1.61 -2.21
CA TRP A 22 -28.60 2.16 -1.51
C TRP A 22 -28.37 2.16 0.01
N THR A 23 -27.91 1.03 0.55
CA THR A 23 -27.60 0.90 1.97
C THR A 23 -26.50 1.86 2.39
N ALA A 24 -25.43 1.97 1.61
CA ALA A 24 -24.34 2.91 1.90
C ALA A 24 -24.79 4.38 1.92
N ILE A 25 -25.68 4.77 1.01
CA ILE A 25 -26.27 6.11 0.99
C ILE A 25 -27.13 6.32 2.25
N GLY A 26 -27.96 5.36 2.64
CA GLY A 26 -28.78 5.42 3.85
C GLY A 26 -27.91 5.59 5.12
N GLU A 27 -26.86 4.80 5.26
CA GLU A 27 -25.90 4.91 6.37
C GLU A 27 -25.21 6.28 6.39
N ALA A 28 -24.79 6.80 5.24
CA ALA A 28 -24.18 8.12 5.16
C ALA A 28 -25.12 9.24 5.62
N PHE A 29 -26.40 9.19 5.24
CA PHE A 29 -27.41 10.14 5.73
C PHE A 29 -27.66 9.98 7.22
N ALA A 30 -27.73 8.75 7.74
CA ALA A 30 -27.89 8.49 9.17
C ALA A 30 -26.70 9.03 9.96
N MET A 31 -25.47 8.82 9.49
CA MET A 31 -24.26 9.38 10.11
C MET A 31 -24.29 10.91 10.10
N HIS A 32 -24.70 11.54 9.00
CA HIS A 32 -24.83 12.99 8.93
C HIS A 32 -25.87 13.51 9.93
N ALA A 33 -27.06 12.88 9.98
CA ALA A 33 -28.13 13.27 10.87
C ALA A 33 -27.78 13.12 12.36
N THR A 34 -26.95 12.13 12.71
CA THR A 34 -26.45 11.91 14.08
C THR A 34 -25.23 12.77 14.43
N GLY A 35 -24.77 13.65 13.52
CA GLY A 35 -23.64 14.55 13.76
C GLY A 35 -22.29 13.84 13.76
N TYR A 36 -22.15 12.76 13.01
CA TYR A 36 -20.89 12.06 12.87
C TYR A 36 -19.74 13.02 12.50
N ARG A 37 -18.65 12.88 13.19
CA ARG A 37 -17.40 13.56 12.87
C ARG A 37 -16.28 12.52 12.68
N PRO A 38 -15.53 12.58 11.59
CA PRO A 38 -14.40 11.68 11.41
C PRO A 38 -13.36 11.90 12.51
N ALA A 39 -12.61 10.86 12.84
CA ALA A 39 -11.47 10.99 13.75
C ALA A 39 -10.48 12.02 13.19
N LEU A 40 -9.89 12.80 14.08
CA LEU A 40 -8.82 13.71 13.68
C LEU A 40 -7.65 12.89 13.13
N LYS A 41 -7.14 13.32 11.98
CA LYS A 41 -5.93 12.72 11.42
C LYS A 41 -4.74 13.03 12.35
N PRO A 42 -3.88 12.04 12.64
CA PRO A 42 -2.66 12.33 13.37
C PRO A 42 -1.79 13.29 12.57
N LEU A 43 -1.18 14.25 13.25
CA LEU A 43 -0.28 15.22 12.62
C LEU A 43 1.00 14.58 12.07
N GLY A 44 1.34 13.41 12.57
CA GLY A 44 2.46 12.60 12.12
C GLY A 44 2.50 11.28 12.89
N PHE A 45 3.28 10.36 12.38
CA PHE A 45 3.51 9.06 13.01
C PHE A 45 4.99 8.67 12.89
N PRO A 46 5.51 7.91 13.88
CA PRO A 46 6.91 7.52 13.89
C PRO A 46 7.17 6.46 12.80
N VAL A 47 8.31 6.57 12.15
CA VAL A 47 8.77 5.64 11.13
C VAL A 47 10.08 4.98 11.50
N ALA A 48 10.39 3.83 10.88
CA ALA A 48 11.63 3.08 11.15
C ALA A 48 12.87 3.73 10.50
N GLY A 49 12.67 4.63 9.55
CA GLY A 49 13.72 5.37 8.87
C GLY A 49 14.72 4.47 8.13
N ARG A 50 15.89 5.03 7.86
CA ARG A 50 16.97 4.34 7.10
C ARG A 50 17.40 3.01 7.71
N THR A 51 17.30 2.85 9.01
CA THR A 51 17.64 1.58 9.68
C THR A 51 16.65 0.48 9.31
N GLY A 52 15.35 0.80 9.29
CA GLY A 52 14.31 -0.12 8.83
C GLY A 52 14.46 -0.47 7.35
N VAL A 53 14.76 0.54 6.52
CA VAL A 53 15.05 0.33 5.09
C VAL A 53 16.22 -0.64 4.91
N ALA A 54 17.33 -0.44 5.62
CA ALA A 54 18.52 -1.30 5.53
C ALA A 54 18.20 -2.75 5.95
N THR A 55 17.42 -2.93 7.02
CA THR A 55 17.01 -4.26 7.50
C THR A 55 16.17 -5.00 6.47
N ILE A 56 15.17 -4.34 5.89
CA ILE A 56 14.33 -4.95 4.85
C ILE A 56 15.15 -5.26 3.60
N LYS A 57 16.00 -4.33 3.14
CA LYS A 57 16.85 -4.55 1.97
C LYS A 57 17.82 -5.72 2.15
N ALA A 58 18.35 -5.93 3.36
CA ALA A 58 19.17 -7.10 3.65
C ALA A 58 18.40 -8.41 3.48
N GLN A 59 17.16 -8.48 3.94
CA GLN A 59 16.28 -9.65 3.73
C GLN A 59 15.97 -9.86 2.23
N LEU A 60 15.65 -8.78 1.53
CA LEU A 60 15.38 -8.84 0.09
C LEU A 60 16.61 -9.30 -0.71
N ALA A 61 17.82 -8.88 -0.31
CA ALA A 61 19.06 -9.34 -0.92
C ALA A 61 19.25 -10.86 -0.77
N ASN A 62 19.00 -11.40 0.44
CA ASN A 62 19.01 -12.84 0.66
C ASN A 62 18.00 -13.58 -0.21
N MET A 63 16.80 -13.03 -0.38
CA MET A 63 15.76 -13.62 -1.25
C MET A 63 16.16 -13.61 -2.72
N ARG A 64 16.76 -12.51 -3.20
CA ARG A 64 17.27 -12.40 -4.57
C ARG A 64 18.42 -13.38 -4.81
N ASP A 65 19.39 -13.41 -3.92
CA ASP A 65 20.60 -14.23 -4.05
C ASP A 65 20.27 -15.74 -3.88
N GLY A 66 19.22 -16.06 -3.13
CA GLY A 66 18.63 -17.38 -3.04
C GLY A 66 17.74 -17.77 -4.22
N GLY A 67 17.51 -16.89 -5.20
CA GLY A 67 16.69 -17.16 -6.38
C GLY A 67 15.17 -17.16 -6.14
N PHE A 68 14.71 -16.65 -4.98
CA PHE A 68 13.27 -16.60 -4.64
C PHE A 68 12.54 -15.42 -5.30
N ILE A 69 13.28 -14.36 -5.63
CA ILE A 69 12.76 -13.18 -6.32
C ILE A 69 13.71 -12.75 -7.44
N SER A 70 13.16 -12.11 -8.47
CA SER A 70 13.97 -11.55 -9.56
C SER A 70 14.71 -10.29 -9.12
N ALA A 71 15.68 -9.84 -9.91
CA ALA A 71 16.36 -8.57 -9.68
C ALA A 71 15.39 -7.39 -9.76
N HIS A 72 14.35 -7.48 -10.60
CA HIS A 72 13.34 -6.44 -10.68
C HIS A 72 12.37 -6.46 -9.51
N ASP A 73 12.01 -7.64 -8.98
CA ASP A 73 11.26 -7.75 -7.72
C ASP A 73 12.03 -7.14 -6.55
N PHE A 74 13.34 -7.40 -6.47
CA PHE A 74 14.21 -6.77 -5.49
C PHE A 74 14.20 -5.24 -5.60
N HIS A 75 14.26 -4.71 -6.83
CA HIS A 75 14.21 -3.27 -7.08
C HIS A 75 12.89 -2.67 -6.59
N ILE A 76 11.74 -3.24 -7.01
CA ILE A 76 10.41 -2.78 -6.59
C ILE A 76 10.26 -2.85 -5.06
N ALA A 77 10.60 -3.99 -4.47
CA ALA A 77 10.47 -4.19 -3.03
C ALA A 77 11.39 -3.27 -2.21
N SER A 78 12.55 -2.89 -2.77
CA SER A 78 13.45 -1.90 -2.14
C SER A 78 12.85 -0.49 -2.11
N LEU A 79 12.12 -0.10 -3.16
CA LEU A 79 11.41 1.18 -3.19
C LEU A 79 10.19 1.16 -2.25
N ILE A 80 9.49 0.03 -2.15
CA ILE A 80 8.39 -0.15 -1.18
C ILE A 80 8.94 -0.05 0.26
N ALA A 81 10.08 -0.70 0.55
CA ALA A 81 10.73 -0.61 1.85
C ALA A 81 11.08 0.83 2.23
N ASP A 82 11.55 1.62 1.25
CA ASP A 82 11.85 3.04 1.44
C ASP A 82 10.60 3.83 1.86
N VAL A 83 9.47 3.64 1.16
CA VAL A 83 8.21 4.31 1.49
C VAL A 83 7.70 3.90 2.87
N VAL A 84 7.62 2.58 3.12
CA VAL A 84 7.04 2.04 4.37
C VAL A 84 7.84 2.43 5.61
N CYS A 85 9.15 2.55 5.46
CA CYS A 85 10.04 2.97 6.55
C CYS A 85 10.23 4.48 6.67
N GLY A 86 9.68 5.28 5.73
CA GLY A 86 9.79 6.74 5.75
C GLY A 86 11.05 7.31 5.08
N GLY A 87 11.78 6.51 4.30
CA GLY A 87 12.92 6.97 3.52
C GLY A 87 14.17 7.33 4.35
N GLU A 88 14.86 8.37 3.92
CA GLU A 88 16.16 8.81 4.44
C GLU A 88 16.04 9.65 5.72
N VAL A 89 15.21 9.24 6.66
CA VAL A 89 15.09 9.84 7.98
C VAL A 89 15.63 8.92 9.07
N ASP A 90 15.85 9.44 10.26
CA ASP A 90 16.28 8.63 11.40
C ASP A 90 15.12 7.82 11.97
N ALA A 91 15.42 6.68 12.58
CA ALA A 91 14.42 5.87 13.26
C ALA A 91 13.72 6.66 14.37
N GLY A 92 12.38 6.57 14.40
CA GLY A 92 11.55 7.33 15.33
C GLY A 92 11.21 8.75 14.87
N SER A 93 11.71 9.21 13.72
CA SER A 93 11.30 10.49 13.15
C SER A 93 9.79 10.51 12.90
N LEU A 94 9.14 11.62 13.23
CA LEU A 94 7.74 11.84 12.91
C LEU A 94 7.62 12.35 11.47
N VAL A 95 6.84 11.64 10.66
CA VAL A 95 6.54 12.04 9.28
C VAL A 95 5.04 12.21 9.09
N THR A 96 4.65 13.07 8.16
CA THR A 96 3.24 13.27 7.82
C THR A 96 2.79 12.31 6.71
N GLU A 97 1.48 12.16 6.54
CA GLU A 97 0.90 11.40 5.44
C GLU A 97 1.35 11.97 4.08
N GLU A 98 1.36 13.30 3.95
CA GLU A 98 1.77 14.00 2.73
C GLU A 98 3.21 13.71 2.35
N TYR A 99 4.10 13.61 3.34
CA TYR A 99 5.50 13.25 3.11
C TYR A 99 5.62 11.85 2.51
N LEU A 100 4.92 10.85 3.09
CA LEU A 100 4.94 9.48 2.58
C LEU A 100 4.30 9.39 1.19
N MET A 101 3.20 10.09 0.95
CA MET A 101 2.55 10.14 -0.36
C MET A 101 3.46 10.78 -1.42
N ALA A 102 4.24 11.79 -1.05
CA ALA A 102 5.22 12.39 -1.96
C ALA A 102 6.37 11.41 -2.29
N LEU A 103 6.84 10.66 -1.29
CA LEU A 103 7.87 9.63 -1.45
C LEU A 103 7.37 8.49 -2.34
N GLU A 104 6.17 7.97 -2.07
CA GLU A 104 5.52 6.94 -2.88
C GLU A 104 5.36 7.37 -4.34
N ARG A 105 4.84 8.57 -4.57
CA ARG A 105 4.65 9.11 -5.93
C ARG A 105 5.96 9.19 -6.69
N ARG A 106 7.04 9.64 -6.04
CA ARG A 106 8.37 9.71 -6.65
C ARG A 106 8.83 8.32 -7.10
N HIS A 107 8.73 7.32 -6.22
CA HIS A 107 9.14 5.96 -6.54
C HIS A 107 8.24 5.31 -7.59
N PHE A 108 6.93 5.54 -7.50
CA PHE A 108 5.99 5.05 -8.49
C PHE A 108 6.28 5.59 -9.88
N CYS A 109 6.50 6.91 -10.01
CA CYS A 109 6.86 7.51 -11.30
C CYS A 109 8.17 6.91 -11.85
N SER A 110 9.19 6.71 -11.00
CA SER A 110 10.44 6.09 -11.43
C SER A 110 10.26 4.63 -11.91
N LEU A 111 9.31 3.90 -11.31
CA LEU A 111 8.98 2.54 -11.76
C LEU A 111 8.23 2.54 -13.09
N LEU A 112 7.39 3.54 -13.37
CA LEU A 112 6.71 3.65 -14.67
C LEU A 112 7.69 3.87 -15.82
N ASP A 113 8.81 4.56 -15.57
CA ASP A 113 9.88 4.76 -16.56
C ASP A 113 10.77 3.52 -16.75
N HIS A 114 10.65 2.52 -15.87
CA HIS A 114 11.49 1.32 -15.93
C HIS A 114 10.94 0.29 -16.94
N PRO A 115 11.76 -0.15 -17.95
CA PRO A 115 11.28 -1.04 -19.02
C PRO A 115 10.62 -2.32 -18.53
N LYS A 116 11.17 -2.97 -17.50
CA LYS A 116 10.59 -4.19 -16.93
C LYS A 116 9.24 -3.97 -16.24
N SER A 117 9.02 -2.80 -15.65
CA SER A 117 7.70 -2.43 -15.10
C SER A 117 6.69 -2.24 -16.22
N GLN A 118 7.08 -1.56 -17.31
CA GLN A 118 6.23 -1.39 -18.49
C GLN A 118 5.86 -2.74 -19.11
N GLU A 119 6.82 -3.66 -19.24
CA GLU A 119 6.59 -5.02 -19.70
C GLU A 119 5.56 -5.77 -18.84
N ARG A 120 5.65 -5.65 -17.50
CA ARG A 120 4.68 -6.25 -16.56
C ARG A 120 3.29 -5.65 -16.72
N ILE A 121 3.18 -4.33 -16.83
CA ILE A 121 1.90 -3.63 -17.02
C ILE A 121 1.26 -4.07 -18.32
N MET A 122 2.01 -4.02 -19.42
CA MET A 122 1.50 -4.42 -20.74
C MET A 122 1.12 -5.90 -20.79
N GLY A 123 1.93 -6.77 -20.21
CA GLY A 123 1.64 -8.20 -20.13
C GLY A 123 0.36 -8.49 -19.33
N MET A 124 0.16 -7.82 -18.19
CA MET A 124 -1.06 -7.94 -17.41
C MET A 124 -2.29 -7.44 -18.18
N LEU A 125 -2.19 -6.30 -18.88
CA LEU A 125 -3.30 -5.75 -19.67
C LEU A 125 -3.67 -6.66 -20.83
N GLN A 126 -2.69 -7.31 -21.48
CA GLN A 126 -2.93 -8.16 -22.65
C GLN A 126 -3.40 -9.56 -22.28
N THR A 127 -2.89 -10.13 -21.20
CA THR A 127 -3.10 -11.55 -20.87
C THR A 127 -3.93 -11.79 -19.62
N GLY A 128 -4.15 -10.77 -18.79
CA GLY A 128 -4.76 -10.90 -17.47
C GLY A 128 -3.90 -11.67 -16.45
N LYS A 129 -2.64 -11.97 -16.78
CA LYS A 129 -1.73 -12.75 -15.94
C LYS A 129 -0.49 -11.94 -15.55
N PRO A 130 0.01 -12.10 -14.32
CA PRO A 130 1.22 -11.42 -13.88
C PRO A 130 2.44 -11.93 -14.65
N VAL A 131 3.26 -11.01 -15.14
CA VAL A 131 4.57 -11.31 -15.77
C VAL A 131 5.63 -11.24 -14.67
N ARG A 132 6.55 -12.22 -14.68
CA ARG A 132 7.75 -12.26 -13.86
C ARG A 132 8.98 -12.14 -14.75
N ASN A 133 9.77 -11.10 -14.58
CA ASN A 133 10.95 -10.81 -15.39
C ASN A 133 12.14 -10.33 -14.56
#